data_566417ab59dd82d639b3cccd64c324df
#
_entry.id   566417ab59dd82d639b3cccd64c324df
#
_cell.length_a   1.000
_cell.length_b   1.000
_cell.length_c   1.000
_cell.angle_alpha   90.00
_cell.angle_beta   90.00
_cell.angle_gamma   90.00
#
_symmetry.space_group_name_H-M   'P 1'
#
loop_
_entity.id
_entity.type
_entity.pdbx_description
1 polymer ?
#
loop_
_entity_poly.entity_id
_entity_poly.type
_entity_poly.pdbx_seq_one_letter_code
_entity_poly.pdbx_strand_id
1 'polypeptide(L)'
;MLFRSTMLCDIHTGEWDEKLLALLDIPREILPEIKSSSEIYGTFECMGAQLCLAGIAGDQQSALFGQTCFESGEAKNTYGTGCFLLAHTGQRAVESKHGLLTTVVAGEKGRPIEYALEGSVFVGGAVVRWLRDELKLIHDSSDSEYFARKVADSAGVYLVPAFSGLGAPTWDMHARGTILGLTAGTGKNHIIRAALESIAYQTEDVIAAMNADVAALNGGEGSNAISLLKVDGGASANDLLMQMQSDFSAITVQRAANAEATAAGAAFLAGLAVGFFADREELKGLTGAKRSFEPRMSEDERKVRLGGWHRAVSACRKFSESEE
;
A
#
# COMPACT_ATOMS: atom_id res chain seq x y z
N MET A 1 -8.20 -10.83 15.72
CA MET A 1 -7.15 -10.52 14.74
C MET A 1 -5.80 -11.19 14.98
N LEU A 2 -5.70 -12.12 15.90
CA LEU A 2 -4.50 -12.96 16.08
C LEU A 2 -4.26 -13.95 14.93
N PHE A 3 -5.19 -14.03 13.99
CA PHE A 3 -5.10 -14.89 12.80
C PHE A 3 -4.32 -14.30 11.65
N ARG A 4 -4.02 -12.98 11.68
CA ARG A 4 -3.33 -12.33 10.57
C ARG A 4 -1.93 -12.90 10.40
N SER A 5 -1.55 -13.08 9.13
CA SER A 5 -0.25 -13.61 8.72
C SER A 5 -0.01 -15.09 9.07
N THR A 6 -0.98 -15.78 9.64
CA THR A 6 -0.88 -17.24 9.85
C THR A 6 -1.26 -18.01 8.59
N MET A 7 -2.10 -17.43 7.72
CA MET A 7 -2.75 -18.09 6.57
C MET A 7 -3.64 -19.29 6.96
N LEU A 8 -4.07 -19.37 8.22
CA LEU A 8 -4.84 -20.50 8.77
C LEU A 8 -6.31 -20.17 8.99
N CYS A 9 -6.72 -18.92 8.79
CA CYS A 9 -8.10 -18.48 8.96
C CYS A 9 -8.83 -18.47 7.61
N ASP A 10 -10.04 -19.04 7.58
CA ASP A 10 -10.96 -18.85 6.48
C ASP A 10 -11.54 -17.43 6.55
N ILE A 11 -11.23 -16.61 5.54
CA ILE A 11 -11.65 -15.21 5.50
C ILE A 11 -13.15 -15.04 5.32
N HIS A 12 -13.89 -16.06 4.86
CA HIS A 12 -15.33 -16.03 4.65
C HIS A 12 -16.10 -16.30 5.94
N THR A 13 -15.61 -17.22 6.76
CA THR A 13 -16.23 -17.57 8.04
C THR A 13 -15.67 -16.76 9.21
N GLY A 14 -14.43 -16.27 9.09
CA GLY A 14 -13.70 -15.64 10.18
C GLY A 14 -13.21 -16.64 11.25
N GLU A 15 -13.17 -17.92 10.94
CA GLU A 15 -12.76 -18.99 11.83
C GLU A 15 -11.48 -19.67 11.33
N TRP A 16 -10.85 -20.49 12.18
CA TRP A 16 -9.71 -21.30 11.77
C TRP A 16 -10.13 -22.36 10.77
N ASP A 17 -9.38 -22.49 9.66
CA ASP A 17 -9.67 -23.48 8.62
C ASP A 17 -9.13 -24.85 9.01
N GLU A 18 -10.05 -25.76 9.38
CA GLU A 18 -9.72 -27.13 9.82
C GLU A 18 -8.97 -27.94 8.77
N LYS A 19 -9.17 -27.65 7.47
CA LYS A 19 -8.44 -28.35 6.40
C LYS A 19 -6.98 -27.89 6.33
N LEU A 20 -6.74 -26.59 6.48
CA LEU A 20 -5.37 -26.05 6.54
C LEU A 20 -4.65 -26.50 7.81
N LEU A 21 -5.34 -26.52 8.94
CA LEU A 21 -4.76 -27.04 10.19
C LEU A 21 -4.34 -28.50 10.04
N ALA A 22 -5.22 -29.35 9.49
CA ALA A 22 -4.91 -30.77 9.25
C ALA A 22 -3.78 -30.95 8.23
N LEU A 23 -3.74 -30.13 7.14
CA LEU A 23 -2.70 -30.21 6.13
C LEU A 23 -1.31 -29.87 6.67
N LEU A 24 -1.23 -28.93 7.62
CA LEU A 24 0.01 -28.43 8.21
C LEU A 24 0.35 -29.08 9.54
N ASP A 25 -0.46 -30.07 9.98
CA ASP A 25 -0.30 -30.76 11.27
C ASP A 25 -0.24 -29.79 12.47
N ILE A 26 -1.16 -28.79 12.46
CA ILE A 26 -1.25 -27.79 13.53
C ILE A 26 -2.43 -28.14 14.44
N PRO A 27 -2.16 -28.44 15.74
CA PRO A 27 -3.23 -28.71 16.70
C PRO A 27 -4.12 -27.48 16.92
N ARG A 28 -5.43 -27.66 16.84
CA ARG A 28 -6.40 -26.58 17.06
C ARG A 28 -6.28 -25.92 18.45
N GLU A 29 -5.88 -26.70 19.43
CA GLU A 29 -5.80 -26.32 20.85
C GLU A 29 -4.70 -25.29 21.15
N ILE A 30 -3.68 -25.17 20.29
CA ILE A 30 -2.62 -24.16 20.46
C ILE A 30 -3.01 -22.78 19.88
N LEU A 31 -4.11 -22.73 19.12
CA LEU A 31 -4.52 -21.51 18.49
C LEU A 31 -5.44 -20.68 19.40
N PRO A 32 -5.23 -19.35 19.45
CA PRO A 32 -6.08 -18.47 20.25
C PRO A 32 -7.49 -18.34 19.65
N GLU A 33 -8.41 -17.79 20.46
CA GLU A 33 -9.71 -17.36 19.97
C GLU A 33 -9.56 -16.20 18.96
N ILE A 34 -10.27 -16.28 17.83
CA ILE A 34 -10.36 -15.17 16.88
C ILE A 34 -11.37 -14.17 17.41
N LYS A 35 -10.94 -12.91 17.54
CA LYS A 35 -11.78 -11.80 18.01
C LYS A 35 -11.76 -10.64 17.02
N SER A 36 -12.78 -9.77 17.10
CA SER A 36 -12.84 -8.52 16.32
C SER A 36 -11.66 -7.61 16.68
N SER A 37 -11.27 -6.71 15.77
CA SER A 37 -10.16 -5.78 16.01
C SER A 37 -10.52 -4.71 17.04
N SER A 38 -11.80 -4.37 17.14
CA SER A 38 -12.38 -3.44 18.14
C SER A 38 -13.33 -4.24 19.05
N GLU A 39 -12.81 -4.71 20.16
CA GLU A 39 -13.50 -5.50 21.18
C GLU A 39 -12.71 -5.44 22.48
N ILE A 40 -13.37 -5.49 23.65
CA ILE A 40 -12.68 -5.60 24.95
C ILE A 40 -12.16 -7.03 25.10
N TYR A 41 -10.84 -7.20 25.09
CA TYR A 41 -10.15 -8.50 25.28
C TYR A 41 -9.90 -8.81 26.76
N GLY A 42 -9.75 -7.80 27.58
CA GLY A 42 -9.48 -7.91 28.98
C GLY A 42 -9.00 -6.59 29.59
N THR A 43 -8.61 -6.65 30.85
CA THR A 43 -8.04 -5.50 31.57
C THR A 43 -6.67 -5.86 32.13
N PHE A 44 -5.82 -4.87 32.27
CA PHE A 44 -4.51 -4.99 32.91
C PHE A 44 -4.22 -3.77 33.77
N GLU A 45 -3.38 -3.95 34.81
CA GLU A 45 -2.96 -2.84 35.64
C GLU A 45 -1.71 -2.18 35.05
N CYS A 46 -1.76 -0.84 34.91
CA CYS A 46 -0.63 -0.06 34.46
C CYS A 46 -0.57 1.23 35.30
N MET A 47 0.57 1.49 35.95
CA MET A 47 0.81 2.70 36.78
C MET A 47 -0.29 2.98 37.81
N GLY A 48 -0.86 1.91 38.41
CA GLY A 48 -1.92 2.00 39.42
C GLY A 48 -3.32 2.26 38.85
N ALA A 49 -3.50 2.24 37.53
CA ALA A 49 -4.79 2.33 36.87
C ALA A 49 -5.15 1.02 36.16
N GLN A 50 -6.45 0.63 36.21
CA GLN A 50 -6.98 -0.46 35.40
C GLN A 50 -7.25 0.04 33.98
N LEU A 51 -6.57 -0.54 33.00
CA LEU A 51 -6.71 -0.20 31.59
C LEU A 51 -7.36 -1.37 30.82
N CYS A 52 -8.21 -1.02 29.84
CA CYS A 52 -8.79 -2.00 28.92
C CYS A 52 -7.86 -2.22 27.73
N LEU A 53 -7.58 -3.48 27.41
CA LEU A 53 -7.03 -3.85 26.12
C LEU A 53 -8.22 -4.07 25.16
N ALA A 54 -8.43 -3.14 24.22
CA ALA A 54 -9.67 -3.07 23.45
C ALA A 54 -9.47 -2.85 21.93
N GLY A 55 -8.24 -2.72 21.45
CA GLY A 55 -7.91 -2.55 20.04
C GLY A 55 -6.69 -3.37 19.66
N ILE A 56 -6.84 -4.31 18.73
CA ILE A 56 -5.73 -5.10 18.15
C ILE A 56 -5.94 -5.18 16.63
N ALA A 57 -4.93 -4.70 15.88
CA ALA A 57 -4.95 -4.77 14.43
C ALA A 57 -3.56 -5.08 13.88
N GLY A 58 -3.47 -5.73 12.72
CA GLY A 58 -2.23 -5.78 11.97
C GLY A 58 -1.92 -4.38 11.44
N ASP A 59 -0.66 -4.09 11.22
CA ASP A 59 -0.17 -2.77 10.82
C ASP A 59 -0.91 -2.18 9.60
N GLN A 60 -1.08 -2.97 8.54
CA GLN A 60 -1.70 -2.51 7.30
C GLN A 60 -3.21 -2.26 7.47
N GLN A 61 -3.94 -3.16 8.17
CA GLN A 61 -5.36 -2.98 8.48
C GLN A 61 -5.57 -1.83 9.47
N SER A 62 -4.65 -1.68 10.43
CA SER A 62 -4.66 -0.55 11.36
C SER A 62 -4.48 0.78 10.61
N ALA A 63 -3.52 0.84 9.67
CA ALA A 63 -3.31 2.04 8.86
C ALA A 63 -4.52 2.36 7.97
N LEU A 64 -5.15 1.35 7.36
CA LEU A 64 -6.38 1.54 6.58
C LEU A 64 -7.50 2.14 7.45
N PHE A 65 -7.68 1.58 8.66
CA PHE A 65 -8.66 2.07 9.62
C PHE A 65 -8.32 3.48 10.14
N GLY A 66 -7.06 3.72 10.46
CA GLY A 66 -6.57 5.01 10.95
C GLY A 66 -6.63 6.13 9.90
N GLN A 67 -6.58 5.78 8.63
CA GLN A 67 -6.85 6.68 7.50
C GLN A 67 -8.35 6.82 7.20
N THR A 68 -9.21 6.18 8.00
CA THR A 68 -10.68 6.21 7.81
C THR A 68 -11.12 5.83 6.39
N CYS A 69 -10.47 4.80 5.81
CA CYS A 69 -10.90 4.20 4.55
C CYS A 69 -11.99 3.17 4.85
N PHE A 70 -13.23 3.62 5.00
CA PHE A 70 -14.36 2.81 5.43
C PHE A 70 -15.31 2.43 4.30
N GLU A 71 -15.16 3.09 3.14
CA GLU A 71 -16.06 2.87 2.00
C GLU A 71 -15.34 2.14 0.87
N SER A 72 -16.11 1.33 0.11
CA SER A 72 -15.58 0.68 -1.09
C SER A 72 -15.05 1.73 -2.08
N GLY A 73 -13.84 1.51 -2.60
CA GLY A 73 -13.15 2.43 -3.50
C GLY A 73 -12.23 3.43 -2.79
N GLU A 74 -12.23 3.49 -1.45
CA GLU A 74 -11.21 4.20 -0.70
C GLU A 74 -9.97 3.30 -0.53
N ALA A 75 -8.82 3.86 -0.71
CA ALA A 75 -7.55 3.15 -0.60
C ALA A 75 -6.52 3.93 0.20
N LYS A 76 -5.62 3.20 0.85
CA LYS A 76 -4.44 3.78 1.47
C LYS A 76 -3.16 3.22 0.86
N ASN A 77 -2.10 4.02 0.83
CA ASN A 77 -0.74 3.54 0.56
C ASN A 77 0.24 4.08 1.60
N THR A 78 0.93 3.20 2.28
CA THR A 78 2.03 3.55 3.19
C THR A 78 3.35 3.51 2.44
N TYR A 79 3.97 4.68 2.22
CA TYR A 79 5.26 4.86 1.54
C TYR A 79 6.42 4.73 2.53
N GLY A 80 6.81 3.50 2.84
CA GLY A 80 7.93 3.14 3.71
C GLY A 80 9.16 2.68 2.93
N THR A 81 9.86 1.67 3.43
CA THR A 81 10.93 0.95 2.71
C THR A 81 10.41 0.35 1.41
N GLY A 82 9.27 -0.31 1.47
CA GLY A 82 8.37 -0.65 0.37
C GLY A 82 7.14 0.22 0.38
N CYS A 83 6.17 -0.09 -0.51
CA CYS A 83 4.83 0.50 -0.46
C CYS A 83 3.81 -0.60 -0.24
N PHE A 84 2.83 -0.33 0.63
CA PHE A 84 1.78 -1.27 0.98
C PHE A 84 0.42 -0.63 0.76
N LEU A 85 -0.23 -1.08 -0.34
CA LEU A 85 -1.55 -0.62 -0.72
C LEU A 85 -2.63 -1.53 -0.18
N LEU A 86 -3.67 -0.94 0.38
CA LEU A 86 -4.93 -1.60 0.64
C LEU A 86 -6.07 -0.79 0.05
N ALA A 87 -6.95 -1.46 -0.71
CA ALA A 87 -8.19 -0.87 -1.24
C ALA A 87 -9.39 -1.58 -0.62
N HIS A 88 -10.28 -0.83 0.03
CA HIS A 88 -11.47 -1.35 0.66
C HIS A 88 -12.48 -1.83 -0.40
N THR A 89 -12.98 -3.07 -0.28
CA THR A 89 -13.91 -3.69 -1.24
C THR A 89 -15.31 -3.92 -0.65
N GLY A 90 -15.56 -3.39 0.56
CA GLY A 90 -16.81 -3.62 1.27
C GLY A 90 -16.94 -5.07 1.74
N GLN A 91 -18.16 -5.61 1.68
CA GLN A 91 -18.44 -6.98 2.09
C GLN A 91 -18.17 -8.03 1.01
N ARG A 92 -17.40 -7.67 -0.01
CA ARG A 92 -17.02 -8.57 -1.12
C ARG A 92 -15.59 -9.04 -0.98
N ALA A 93 -15.41 -10.34 -0.71
CA ALA A 93 -14.10 -10.98 -0.85
C ALA A 93 -13.80 -11.13 -2.34
N VAL A 94 -12.90 -10.29 -2.86
CA VAL A 94 -12.50 -10.30 -4.27
C VAL A 94 -11.39 -11.31 -4.47
N GLU A 95 -11.63 -12.38 -5.22
CA GLU A 95 -10.56 -13.27 -5.66
C GLU A 95 -9.77 -12.60 -6.78
N SER A 96 -8.54 -12.18 -6.47
CA SER A 96 -7.69 -11.48 -7.43
C SER A 96 -7.20 -12.41 -8.55
N LYS A 97 -7.33 -11.95 -9.80
CA LYS A 97 -6.74 -12.58 -10.98
C LYS A 97 -5.47 -11.87 -11.43
N HIS A 98 -5.10 -10.79 -10.77
CA HIS A 98 -3.98 -9.94 -11.11
C HIS A 98 -2.87 -9.92 -10.04
N GLY A 99 -2.75 -11.03 -9.26
CA GLY A 99 -1.65 -11.20 -8.32
C GLY A 99 -1.74 -10.35 -7.05
N LEU A 100 -2.95 -9.98 -6.62
CA LEU A 100 -3.17 -9.29 -5.35
C LEU A 100 -3.64 -10.28 -4.28
N LEU A 101 -3.55 -9.85 -3.02
CA LEU A 101 -4.07 -10.62 -1.90
C LEU A 101 -5.42 -10.07 -1.46
N THR A 102 -6.34 -10.97 -1.08
CA THR A 102 -7.58 -10.58 -0.41
C THR A 102 -7.40 -10.74 1.08
N THR A 103 -7.71 -9.70 1.84
CA THR A 103 -7.55 -9.66 3.29
C THR A 103 -8.80 -9.14 3.96
N VAL A 104 -9.00 -9.54 5.23
CA VAL A 104 -10.06 -8.98 6.09
C VAL A 104 -9.58 -7.66 6.67
N VAL A 105 -10.40 -6.61 6.62
CA VAL A 105 -10.10 -5.33 7.25
C VAL A 105 -10.28 -5.38 8.77
N ALA A 106 -9.75 -4.39 9.49
CA ALA A 106 -9.99 -4.25 10.91
C ALA A 106 -11.47 -3.93 11.14
N GLY A 107 -12.15 -4.78 11.91
CA GLY A 107 -13.60 -4.71 12.14
C GLY A 107 -13.96 -4.53 13.61
N GLU A 108 -15.17 -4.05 13.84
CA GLU A 108 -15.80 -3.89 15.14
C GLU A 108 -16.66 -5.11 15.47
N LYS A 109 -16.77 -5.41 16.76
CA LYS A 109 -17.62 -6.52 17.23
C LYS A 109 -19.05 -6.34 16.77
N GLY A 110 -19.60 -7.40 16.19
CA GLY A 110 -20.99 -7.44 15.73
C GLY A 110 -21.24 -6.81 14.35
N ARG A 111 -20.22 -6.27 13.69
CA ARG A 111 -20.30 -5.84 12.28
C ARG A 111 -20.01 -7.01 11.33
N PRO A 112 -20.58 -6.98 10.11
CA PRO A 112 -20.21 -7.93 9.06
C PRO A 112 -18.72 -7.87 8.75
N ILE A 113 -18.16 -8.98 8.22
CA ILE A 113 -16.79 -9.02 7.71
C ILE A 113 -16.71 -8.12 6.47
N GLU A 114 -15.72 -7.24 6.47
CA GLU A 114 -15.39 -6.39 5.33
C GLU A 114 -13.99 -6.75 4.83
N TYR A 115 -13.73 -6.50 3.56
CA TYR A 115 -12.52 -6.95 2.87
C TYR A 115 -11.76 -5.82 2.22
N ALA A 116 -10.50 -6.07 1.92
CA ALA A 116 -9.66 -5.23 1.09
C ALA A 116 -8.82 -6.09 0.14
N LEU A 117 -8.49 -5.53 -1.03
CA LEU A 117 -7.38 -5.99 -1.84
C LEU A 117 -6.08 -5.40 -1.30
N GLU A 118 -5.04 -6.22 -1.22
CA GLU A 118 -3.71 -5.83 -0.75
C GLU A 118 -2.66 -6.09 -1.82
N GLY A 119 -1.83 -5.08 -2.09
CA GLY A 119 -0.67 -5.19 -2.97
C GLY A 119 0.57 -4.60 -2.33
N SER A 120 1.71 -5.28 -2.50
CA SER A 120 2.98 -4.90 -1.89
C SER A 120 4.02 -4.59 -2.96
N VAL A 121 4.61 -3.39 -2.90
CA VAL A 121 5.79 -2.97 -3.66
C VAL A 121 7.00 -3.15 -2.77
N PHE A 122 7.97 -3.98 -3.16
CA PHE A 122 9.10 -4.34 -2.30
C PHE A 122 10.08 -3.19 -2.11
N VAL A 123 10.27 -2.37 -3.13
CA VAL A 123 11.24 -1.28 -3.13
C VAL A 123 10.53 0.06 -3.38
N GLY A 124 10.11 0.71 -2.29
CA GLY A 124 9.60 2.07 -2.28
C GLY A 124 10.70 3.07 -1.89
N GLY A 125 10.63 3.67 -0.71
CA GLY A 125 11.66 4.58 -0.20
C GLY A 125 13.07 3.99 -0.11
N ALA A 126 13.20 2.66 -0.19
CA ALA A 126 14.50 1.99 -0.25
C ALA A 126 15.34 2.43 -1.46
N VAL A 127 14.73 2.77 -2.60
CA VAL A 127 15.48 3.28 -3.76
C VAL A 127 16.14 4.62 -3.47
N VAL A 128 15.51 5.48 -2.68
CA VAL A 128 16.07 6.77 -2.28
C VAL A 128 17.27 6.57 -1.34
N ARG A 129 17.16 5.61 -0.40
CA ARG A 129 18.30 5.22 0.45
C ARG A 129 19.46 4.68 -0.37
N TRP A 130 19.19 3.84 -1.37
CA TRP A 130 20.21 3.33 -2.29
C TRP A 130 20.91 4.45 -3.06
N LEU A 131 20.19 5.48 -3.54
CA LEU A 131 20.81 6.67 -4.16
C LEU A 131 21.73 7.41 -3.19
N ARG A 132 21.41 7.45 -1.89
CA ARG A 132 22.18 8.11 -0.85
C ARG A 132 23.37 7.26 -0.40
N ASP A 133 23.09 6.00 -0.03
CA ASP A 133 24.05 5.18 0.71
C ASP A 133 25.05 4.46 -0.21
N GLU A 134 24.62 4.02 -1.38
CA GLU A 134 25.46 3.26 -2.31
C GLU A 134 25.98 4.15 -3.45
N LEU A 135 25.11 4.85 -4.16
CA LEU A 135 25.51 5.68 -5.29
C LEU A 135 26.07 7.05 -4.89
N LYS A 136 25.85 7.50 -3.65
CA LYS A 136 26.31 8.81 -3.13
C LYS A 136 25.85 9.99 -4.01
N LEU A 137 24.70 9.89 -4.68
CA LEU A 137 24.17 10.95 -5.53
C LEU A 137 23.48 12.07 -4.74
N ILE A 138 23.05 11.78 -3.51
CA ILE A 138 22.41 12.70 -2.56
C ILE A 138 23.04 12.49 -1.17
N HIS A 139 22.96 13.50 -0.31
CA HIS A 139 23.44 13.42 1.07
C HIS A 139 22.34 13.07 2.06
N ASP A 140 21.13 13.58 1.82
CA ASP A 140 19.95 13.30 2.61
C ASP A 140 18.80 12.82 1.70
N SER A 141 17.87 12.05 2.25
CA SER A 141 16.71 11.56 1.47
C SER A 141 15.82 12.70 0.98
N SER A 142 15.74 13.80 1.70
CA SER A 142 15.01 15.03 1.33
C SER A 142 15.60 15.71 0.09
N ASP A 143 16.91 15.56 -0.18
CA ASP A 143 17.56 16.09 -1.37
C ASP A 143 17.00 15.51 -2.67
N SER A 144 16.39 14.34 -2.60
CA SER A 144 15.85 13.67 -3.78
C SER A 144 14.80 14.53 -4.52
N GLU A 145 13.93 15.20 -3.80
CA GLU A 145 12.97 16.14 -4.41
C GLU A 145 13.66 17.33 -5.05
N TYR A 146 14.60 17.94 -4.35
CA TYR A 146 15.33 19.11 -4.85
C TYR A 146 16.06 18.82 -6.16
N PHE A 147 16.81 17.71 -6.23
CA PHE A 147 17.54 17.36 -7.44
C PHE A 147 16.62 16.90 -8.57
N ALA A 148 15.56 16.13 -8.27
CA ALA A 148 14.59 15.71 -9.27
C ALA A 148 13.84 16.89 -9.91
N ARG A 149 13.60 17.98 -9.17
CA ARG A 149 12.97 19.20 -9.68
C ARG A 149 13.88 20.04 -10.61
N LYS A 150 15.18 19.73 -10.71
CA LYS A 150 16.11 20.43 -11.62
C LYS A 150 15.97 20.00 -13.08
N VAL A 151 15.23 18.94 -13.33
CA VAL A 151 14.89 18.45 -14.67
C VAL A 151 13.38 18.37 -14.83
N ALA A 152 12.89 18.56 -16.05
CA ALA A 152 11.46 18.51 -16.33
C ALA A 152 10.89 17.11 -16.15
N ASP A 153 11.65 16.09 -16.56
CA ASP A 153 11.32 14.66 -16.47
C ASP A 153 12.61 13.81 -16.41
N SER A 154 12.46 12.49 -16.48
CA SER A 154 13.59 11.56 -16.50
C SER A 154 14.29 11.45 -17.86
N ALA A 155 13.90 12.22 -18.89
CA ALA A 155 14.41 12.19 -20.25
C ALA A 155 14.42 10.79 -20.88
N GLY A 156 13.38 9.99 -20.62
CA GLY A 156 13.25 8.63 -21.11
C GLY A 156 14.07 7.59 -20.32
N VAL A 157 14.69 7.97 -19.21
CA VAL A 157 15.35 7.05 -18.29
C VAL A 157 14.31 6.38 -17.40
N TYR A 158 14.34 5.05 -17.34
CA TYR A 158 13.53 4.23 -16.43
C TYR A 158 14.45 3.44 -15.51
N LEU A 159 14.20 3.53 -14.21
CA LEU A 159 14.86 2.73 -13.20
C LEU A 159 13.85 1.71 -12.65
N VAL A 160 14.11 0.42 -12.84
CA VAL A 160 13.32 -0.67 -12.25
C VAL A 160 14.06 -1.13 -11.00
N PRO A 161 13.57 -0.83 -9.78
CA PRO A 161 14.32 -1.07 -8.55
C PRO A 161 14.08 -2.49 -7.99
N ALA A 162 14.26 -3.51 -8.83
CA ALA A 162 14.05 -4.91 -8.46
C ALA A 162 15.22 -5.46 -7.61
N PHE A 163 15.62 -4.76 -6.52
CA PHE A 163 16.75 -5.14 -5.69
C PHE A 163 16.53 -6.46 -4.95
N SER A 164 15.29 -6.77 -4.64
CA SER A 164 14.85 -8.03 -4.01
C SER A 164 13.75 -8.71 -4.83
N GLY A 165 13.82 -8.58 -6.16
CA GLY A 165 12.74 -8.97 -7.06
C GLY A 165 11.66 -7.90 -7.18
N LEU A 166 10.59 -8.24 -7.89
CA LEU A 166 9.39 -7.43 -8.07
C LEU A 166 8.24 -8.03 -7.25
N GLY A 167 7.53 -7.18 -6.51
CA GLY A 167 6.31 -7.55 -5.77
C GLY A 167 5.07 -7.60 -6.64
N ALA A 168 3.93 -7.28 -6.07
CA ALA A 168 2.65 -7.21 -6.77
C ALA A 168 2.70 -6.16 -7.91
N PRO A 169 2.01 -6.38 -9.02
CA PRO A 169 1.30 -7.59 -9.41
C PRO A 169 2.18 -8.66 -10.09
N THR A 170 3.47 -8.39 -10.25
CA THR A 170 4.39 -9.18 -11.09
C THR A 170 4.88 -10.46 -10.40
N TRP A 171 5.19 -10.41 -9.09
CA TRP A 171 5.71 -11.50 -8.27
C TRP A 171 6.91 -12.23 -8.88
N ASP A 172 7.89 -11.47 -9.38
CA ASP A 172 9.12 -12.01 -9.97
C ASP A 172 10.30 -11.84 -9.01
N MET A 173 10.65 -12.91 -8.30
CA MET A 173 11.73 -12.92 -7.30
C MET A 173 13.11 -12.96 -7.94
N HIS A 174 13.22 -13.28 -9.23
CA HIS A 174 14.48 -13.38 -9.97
C HIS A 174 14.86 -12.06 -10.64
N ALA A 175 13.90 -11.14 -10.86
CA ALA A 175 14.18 -9.83 -11.42
C ALA A 175 15.26 -9.10 -10.63
N ARG A 176 16.13 -8.34 -11.34
CA ARG A 176 17.22 -7.55 -10.75
C ARG A 176 17.13 -6.09 -11.19
N GLY A 177 17.55 -5.18 -10.30
CA GLY A 177 17.53 -3.75 -10.56
C GLY A 177 18.17 -3.37 -11.88
N THR A 178 17.49 -2.53 -12.67
CA THR A 178 17.91 -2.21 -14.03
C THR A 178 17.65 -0.74 -14.33
N ILE A 179 18.59 -0.07 -15.04
CA ILE A 179 18.41 1.30 -15.55
C ILE A 179 18.47 1.26 -17.06
N LEU A 180 17.45 1.80 -17.72
CA LEU A 180 17.28 1.80 -19.17
C LEU A 180 17.08 3.24 -19.70
N GLY A 181 17.36 3.46 -20.99
CA GLY A 181 17.16 4.74 -21.65
C GLY A 181 18.25 5.77 -21.43
N LEU A 182 19.47 5.37 -20.98
CA LEU A 182 20.59 6.26 -20.80
C LEU A 182 21.09 6.81 -22.15
N THR A 183 21.40 8.11 -22.16
CA THR A 183 22.04 8.82 -23.29
C THR A 183 23.21 9.63 -22.77
N ALA A 184 24.03 10.18 -23.68
CA ALA A 184 25.13 11.07 -23.30
C ALA A 184 24.68 12.34 -22.52
N GLY A 185 23.41 12.73 -22.65
CA GLY A 185 22.81 13.84 -21.91
C GLY A 185 22.26 13.46 -20.53
N THR A 186 22.25 12.18 -20.18
CA THR A 186 21.73 11.72 -18.90
C THR A 186 22.68 12.08 -17.77
N GLY A 187 22.22 12.91 -16.83
CA GLY A 187 22.97 13.26 -15.62
C GLY A 187 22.30 12.73 -14.34
N LYS A 188 22.95 12.96 -13.21
CA LYS A 188 22.47 12.46 -11.90
C LYS A 188 21.03 12.86 -11.58
N ASN A 189 20.59 14.04 -11.99
CA ASN A 189 19.24 14.52 -11.71
C ASN A 189 18.17 13.68 -12.44
N HIS A 190 18.45 13.20 -13.65
CA HIS A 190 17.57 12.31 -14.40
C HIS A 190 17.46 10.94 -13.72
N ILE A 191 18.57 10.40 -13.17
CA ILE A 191 18.58 9.14 -12.42
C ILE A 191 17.78 9.27 -11.12
N ILE A 192 17.98 10.38 -10.36
CA ILE A 192 17.22 10.65 -9.15
C ILE A 192 15.73 10.80 -9.47
N ARG A 193 15.39 11.47 -10.58
CA ARG A 193 14.03 11.63 -11.05
C ARG A 193 13.40 10.27 -11.40
N ALA A 194 14.09 9.45 -12.18
CA ALA A 194 13.64 8.11 -12.55
C ALA A 194 13.44 7.21 -11.32
N ALA A 195 14.25 7.35 -10.28
CA ALA A 195 14.08 6.62 -9.03
C ALA A 195 12.80 7.03 -8.28
N LEU A 196 12.46 8.31 -8.23
CA LEU A 196 11.18 8.76 -7.66
C LEU A 196 9.99 8.32 -8.53
N GLU A 197 10.11 8.45 -9.85
CA GLU A 197 9.07 7.99 -10.79
C GLU A 197 8.83 6.48 -10.66
N SER A 198 9.87 5.68 -10.40
CA SER A 198 9.74 4.22 -10.24
C SER A 198 8.85 3.82 -9.06
N ILE A 199 8.84 4.60 -7.98
CA ILE A 199 7.96 4.35 -6.83
C ILE A 199 6.50 4.56 -7.25
N ALA A 200 6.24 5.64 -7.98
CA ALA A 200 4.89 5.97 -8.44
C ALA A 200 4.39 5.01 -9.54
N TYR A 201 5.26 4.56 -10.44
CA TYR A 201 4.92 3.55 -11.45
C TYR A 201 4.54 2.21 -10.84
N GLN A 202 5.35 1.67 -9.92
CA GLN A 202 5.05 0.41 -9.25
C GLN A 202 3.74 0.49 -8.47
N THR A 203 3.48 1.62 -7.82
CA THR A 203 2.20 1.87 -7.13
C THR A 203 1.04 1.90 -8.11
N GLU A 204 1.22 2.52 -9.29
CA GLU A 204 0.19 2.53 -10.35
C GLU A 204 -0.09 1.13 -10.89
N ASP A 205 0.93 0.28 -11.08
CA ASP A 205 0.74 -1.11 -11.50
C ASP A 205 -0.18 -1.86 -10.52
N VAL A 206 -0.03 -1.62 -9.21
CA VAL A 206 -0.89 -2.22 -8.18
C VAL A 206 -2.30 -1.64 -8.24
N ILE A 207 -2.46 -0.32 -8.40
CA ILE A 207 -3.77 0.34 -8.52
C ILE A 207 -4.51 -0.16 -9.77
N ALA A 208 -3.82 -0.28 -10.90
CA ALA A 208 -4.39 -0.80 -12.13
C ALA A 208 -4.87 -2.25 -11.97
N ALA A 209 -4.09 -3.09 -11.28
CA ALA A 209 -4.49 -4.46 -10.96
C ALA A 209 -5.72 -4.51 -10.04
N MET A 210 -5.78 -3.66 -9.01
CA MET A 210 -6.95 -3.54 -8.12
C MET A 210 -8.20 -3.12 -8.90
N ASN A 211 -8.08 -2.10 -9.75
CA ASN A 211 -9.17 -1.63 -10.58
C ASN A 211 -9.68 -2.71 -11.55
N ALA A 212 -8.76 -3.49 -12.15
CA ALA A 212 -9.13 -4.59 -13.06
C ALA A 212 -9.88 -5.71 -12.34
N ASP A 213 -9.45 -6.09 -11.13
CA ASP A 213 -10.11 -7.11 -10.33
C ASP A 213 -11.53 -6.68 -9.90
N VAL A 214 -11.71 -5.43 -9.46
CA VAL A 214 -13.03 -4.92 -9.06
C VAL A 214 -13.95 -4.72 -10.27
N ALA A 215 -13.43 -4.25 -11.41
CA ALA A 215 -14.22 -4.11 -12.65
C ALA A 215 -14.75 -5.46 -13.13
N ALA A 216 -13.94 -6.53 -13.01
CA ALA A 216 -14.35 -7.88 -13.38
C ALA A 216 -15.57 -8.37 -12.59
N LEU A 217 -15.72 -7.96 -11.30
CA LEU A 217 -16.87 -8.29 -10.46
C LEU A 217 -18.15 -7.54 -10.86
N ASN A 218 -18.00 -6.36 -11.46
CA ASN A 218 -19.12 -5.48 -11.84
C ASN A 218 -19.56 -5.69 -13.31
N GLY A 219 -19.16 -6.80 -13.94
CA GLY A 219 -19.54 -7.11 -15.32
C GLY A 219 -18.84 -6.28 -16.39
N GLY A 220 -17.69 -5.67 -16.04
CA GLY A 220 -16.87 -4.92 -16.99
C GLY A 220 -17.29 -3.45 -17.20
N GLU A 221 -18.36 -2.99 -16.57
CA GLU A 221 -18.73 -1.57 -16.59
C GLU A 221 -17.92 -0.80 -15.54
N GLY A 222 -16.98 0.01 -16.02
CA GLY A 222 -15.92 0.59 -15.22
C GLY A 222 -16.15 2.02 -14.79
N SER A 223 -16.39 2.22 -13.50
CA SER A 223 -15.75 3.33 -12.78
C SER A 223 -14.47 2.79 -12.18
N ASN A 224 -13.39 3.59 -12.13
CA ASN A 224 -12.21 3.23 -11.34
C ASN A 224 -12.68 2.82 -9.94
N ALA A 225 -12.34 1.62 -9.50
CA ALA A 225 -12.73 1.15 -8.18
C ALA A 225 -12.13 2.04 -7.09
N ILE A 226 -10.91 2.52 -7.32
CA ILE A 226 -10.20 3.46 -6.45
C ILE A 226 -10.37 4.86 -7.02
N SER A 227 -11.04 5.72 -6.25
CA SER A 227 -11.24 7.13 -6.59
C SER A 227 -10.36 8.08 -5.77
N LEU A 228 -9.87 7.61 -4.64
CA LEU A 228 -9.09 8.38 -3.69
C LEU A 228 -8.00 7.49 -3.07
N LEU A 229 -6.76 7.97 -3.13
CA LEU A 229 -5.62 7.34 -2.47
C LEU A 229 -5.16 8.20 -1.29
N LYS A 230 -5.40 7.72 -0.08
CA LYS A 230 -4.87 8.33 1.15
C LYS A 230 -3.46 7.81 1.40
N VAL A 231 -2.51 8.70 1.71
CA VAL A 231 -1.09 8.32 1.80
C VAL A 231 -0.44 8.75 3.11
N ASP A 232 0.44 7.90 3.61
CA ASP A 232 1.29 8.13 4.77
C ASP A 232 2.69 7.53 4.58
N GLY A 233 3.47 7.49 5.64
CA GLY A 233 4.85 7.00 5.63
C GLY A 233 5.86 8.06 5.19
N GLY A 234 7.15 7.82 5.47
CA GLY A 234 8.20 8.82 5.34
C GLY A 234 8.37 9.40 3.93
N ALA A 235 8.28 8.57 2.88
CA ALA A 235 8.46 9.05 1.52
C ALA A 235 7.26 9.85 0.99
N SER A 236 6.08 9.76 1.63
CA SER A 236 4.93 10.61 1.29
C SER A 236 5.16 12.11 1.58
N ALA A 237 6.18 12.45 2.36
CA ALA A 237 6.57 13.84 2.61
C ALA A 237 7.08 14.55 1.35
N ASN A 238 7.54 13.82 0.35
CA ASN A 238 8.01 14.36 -0.94
C ASN A 238 6.81 14.77 -1.81
N ASP A 239 6.62 16.07 -1.97
CA ASP A 239 5.50 16.63 -2.74
C ASP A 239 5.56 16.29 -4.23
N LEU A 240 6.77 16.18 -4.79
CA LEU A 240 6.95 15.80 -6.18
C LEU A 240 6.53 14.36 -6.43
N LEU A 241 6.90 13.44 -5.54
CA LEU A 241 6.49 12.04 -5.61
C LEU A 241 4.95 11.92 -5.52
N MET A 242 4.32 12.66 -4.61
CA MET A 242 2.85 12.62 -4.46
C MET A 242 2.14 13.17 -5.68
N GLN A 243 2.67 14.23 -6.31
CA GLN A 243 2.12 14.74 -7.56
C GLN A 243 2.29 13.75 -8.71
N MET A 244 3.48 13.10 -8.83
CA MET A 244 3.70 12.05 -9.83
C MET A 244 2.75 10.86 -9.62
N GLN A 245 2.49 10.49 -8.37
CA GLN A 245 1.54 9.43 -8.07
C GLN A 245 0.14 9.78 -8.55
N SER A 246 -0.33 11.01 -8.25
CA SER A 246 -1.63 11.48 -8.72
C SER A 246 -1.69 11.52 -10.26
N ASP A 247 -0.63 12.00 -10.89
CA ASP A 247 -0.53 12.10 -12.36
C ASP A 247 -0.55 10.72 -13.04
N PHE A 248 0.21 9.74 -12.53
CA PHE A 248 0.28 8.40 -13.13
C PHE A 248 -0.96 7.58 -12.87
N SER A 249 -1.58 7.72 -11.69
CA SER A 249 -2.78 6.96 -11.33
C SER A 249 -4.07 7.64 -11.82
N ALA A 250 -4.00 8.90 -12.26
CA ALA A 250 -5.14 9.72 -12.66
C ALA A 250 -6.25 9.80 -11.58
N ILE A 251 -5.85 9.78 -10.29
CA ILE A 251 -6.74 9.89 -9.13
C ILE A 251 -6.22 10.95 -8.16
N THR A 252 -7.11 11.44 -7.29
CA THR A 252 -6.71 12.32 -6.19
C THR A 252 -5.85 11.56 -5.17
N VAL A 253 -4.69 12.13 -4.81
CA VAL A 253 -3.84 11.63 -3.71
C VAL A 253 -3.94 12.58 -2.53
N GLN A 254 -4.29 12.05 -1.35
CA GLN A 254 -4.41 12.84 -0.13
C GLN A 254 -3.38 12.40 0.90
N ARG A 255 -2.47 13.30 1.27
CA ARG A 255 -1.56 13.06 2.39
C ARG A 255 -2.28 13.29 3.70
N ALA A 256 -2.28 12.27 4.56
CA ALA A 256 -2.86 12.37 5.90
C ALA A 256 -2.23 13.50 6.73
N ALA A 257 -3.03 14.15 7.56
CA ALA A 257 -2.53 15.12 8.53
C ALA A 257 -1.67 14.45 9.61
N ASN A 258 -2.06 13.25 10.03
CA ASN A 258 -1.28 12.38 10.92
C ASN A 258 -0.46 11.38 10.12
N ALA A 259 0.87 11.42 10.27
CA ALA A 259 1.78 10.49 9.62
C ALA A 259 1.76 9.08 10.25
N GLU A 260 1.27 8.96 11.48
CA GLU A 260 1.21 7.72 12.28
C GLU A 260 -0.17 7.06 12.19
N ALA A 261 -0.66 6.83 10.97
CA ALA A 261 -1.98 6.26 10.72
C ALA A 261 -2.14 4.86 11.36
N THR A 262 -1.07 4.07 11.40
CA THR A 262 -1.07 2.75 12.05
C THR A 262 -1.38 2.84 13.55
N ALA A 263 -0.71 3.73 14.26
CA ALA A 263 -0.96 3.95 15.69
C ALA A 263 -2.36 4.54 15.94
N ALA A 264 -2.77 5.50 15.09
CA ALA A 264 -4.11 6.09 15.16
C ALA A 264 -5.21 5.03 14.96
N GLY A 265 -5.04 4.11 14.02
CA GLY A 265 -6.00 3.03 13.77
C GLY A 265 -6.20 2.13 14.99
N ALA A 266 -5.12 1.72 15.65
CA ALA A 266 -5.21 0.93 16.89
C ALA A 266 -5.92 1.72 18.01
N ALA A 267 -5.62 3.02 18.15
CA ALA A 267 -6.28 3.89 19.11
C ALA A 267 -7.77 4.09 18.81
N PHE A 268 -8.14 4.27 17.53
CA PHE A 268 -9.53 4.40 17.10
C PHE A 268 -10.34 3.12 17.38
N LEU A 269 -9.76 1.95 17.07
CA LEU A 269 -10.39 0.65 17.35
C LEU A 269 -10.64 0.47 18.86
N ALA A 270 -9.65 0.81 19.69
CA ALA A 270 -9.79 0.75 21.13
C ALA A 270 -10.83 1.75 21.63
N GLY A 271 -10.82 2.98 21.13
CA GLY A 271 -11.76 4.03 21.50
C GLY A 271 -13.22 3.68 21.18
N LEU A 272 -13.48 3.08 20.02
CA LEU A 272 -14.80 2.57 19.65
C LEU A 272 -15.24 1.44 20.59
N ALA A 273 -14.36 0.49 20.90
CA ALA A 273 -14.70 -0.65 21.76
C ALA A 273 -15.09 -0.26 23.20
N VAL A 274 -14.50 0.84 23.72
CA VAL A 274 -14.79 1.33 25.07
C VAL A 274 -15.80 2.50 25.08
N GLY A 275 -16.37 2.89 23.92
CA GLY A 275 -17.33 3.97 23.79
C GLY A 275 -16.74 5.38 23.97
N PHE A 276 -15.44 5.55 23.78
CA PHE A 276 -14.79 6.86 23.75
C PHE A 276 -15.14 7.63 22.47
N PHE A 277 -15.23 6.93 21.33
CA PHE A 277 -15.79 7.43 20.09
C PHE A 277 -17.15 6.79 19.85
N ALA A 278 -18.10 7.55 19.33
CA ALA A 278 -19.45 7.09 19.09
C ALA A 278 -19.53 6.13 17.88
N ASP A 279 -18.88 6.48 16.76
CA ASP A 279 -18.94 5.73 15.51
C ASP A 279 -17.80 6.12 14.54
N ARG A 280 -17.83 5.50 13.34
CA ARG A 280 -16.85 5.77 12.26
C ARG A 280 -16.98 7.19 11.69
N GLU A 281 -18.16 7.82 11.73
CA GLU A 281 -18.37 9.18 11.23
C GLU A 281 -17.66 10.21 12.10
N GLU A 282 -17.69 10.03 13.43
CA GLU A 282 -16.88 10.84 14.32
C GLU A 282 -15.39 10.74 14.00
N LEU A 283 -14.89 9.53 13.72
CA LEU A 283 -13.49 9.31 13.33
C LEU A 283 -13.13 10.01 12.01
N LYS A 284 -14.01 9.99 11.01
CA LYS A 284 -13.81 10.75 9.76
C LYS A 284 -13.67 12.25 10.03
N GLY A 285 -14.40 12.78 11.01
CA GLY A 285 -14.30 14.18 11.44
C GLY A 285 -12.97 14.52 12.11
N LEU A 286 -12.29 13.56 12.73
CA LEU A 286 -11.01 13.73 13.40
C LEU A 286 -9.82 13.61 12.44
N THR A 287 -9.99 12.97 11.30
CA THR A 287 -8.96 12.76 10.29
C THR A 287 -9.12 13.77 9.16
N GLY A 288 -8.04 14.39 8.77
CA GLY A 288 -8.05 15.36 7.67
C GLY A 288 -6.87 15.14 6.72
N ALA A 289 -7.00 15.68 5.52
CA ALA A 289 -5.89 15.75 4.59
C ALA A 289 -5.01 16.96 4.92
N LYS A 290 -3.71 16.72 5.12
CA LYS A 290 -2.72 17.79 5.20
C LYS A 290 -2.58 18.50 3.86
N ARG A 291 -2.65 17.73 2.77
CA ARG A 291 -2.53 18.20 1.41
C ARG A 291 -3.15 17.21 0.43
N SER A 292 -3.80 17.75 -0.61
CA SER A 292 -4.30 16.99 -1.75
C SER A 292 -3.52 17.31 -3.02
N PHE A 293 -3.36 16.31 -3.88
CA PHE A 293 -2.71 16.40 -5.17
C PHE A 293 -3.68 15.87 -6.21
N GLU A 294 -4.01 16.75 -7.18
CA GLU A 294 -4.91 16.42 -8.28
C GLU A 294 -4.12 16.07 -9.53
N PRO A 295 -4.60 15.15 -10.38
CA PRO A 295 -3.96 14.82 -11.65
C PRO A 295 -3.82 16.05 -12.54
N ARG A 296 -2.66 16.23 -13.14
CA ARG A 296 -2.33 17.34 -14.05
C ARG A 296 -1.82 16.88 -15.41
N MET A 297 -1.34 15.63 -15.47
CA MET A 297 -0.80 15.02 -16.67
C MET A 297 -1.91 14.67 -17.64
N SER A 298 -1.71 14.94 -18.95
CA SER A 298 -2.65 14.50 -19.97
C SER A 298 -2.67 12.97 -20.09
N GLU A 299 -3.80 12.44 -20.56
CA GLU A 299 -3.93 10.99 -20.76
C GLU A 299 -2.92 10.44 -21.76
N ASP A 300 -2.63 11.19 -22.83
CA ASP A 300 -1.66 10.79 -23.86
C ASP A 300 -0.23 10.72 -23.27
N GLU A 301 0.18 11.73 -22.50
CA GLU A 301 1.48 11.70 -21.82
C GLU A 301 1.55 10.55 -20.82
N ARG A 302 0.51 10.35 -20.03
CA ARG A 302 0.40 9.24 -19.08
C ARG A 302 0.58 7.90 -19.77
N LYS A 303 -0.13 7.66 -20.89
CA LYS A 303 -0.01 6.42 -21.68
C LYS A 303 1.41 6.19 -22.19
N VAL A 304 2.07 7.23 -22.69
CA VAL A 304 3.45 7.14 -23.19
C VAL A 304 4.40 6.76 -22.07
N ARG A 305 4.28 7.39 -20.89
CA ARG A 305 5.16 7.14 -19.75
C ARG A 305 4.94 5.75 -19.17
N LEU A 306 3.70 5.34 -18.93
CA LEU A 306 3.37 3.99 -18.45
C LEU A 306 3.80 2.92 -19.47
N GLY A 307 3.59 3.15 -20.76
CA GLY A 307 4.07 2.25 -21.80
C GLY A 307 5.60 2.11 -21.81
N GLY A 308 6.35 3.17 -21.51
CA GLY A 308 7.79 3.14 -21.32
C GLY A 308 8.20 2.31 -20.10
N TRP A 309 7.51 2.52 -18.97
CA TRP A 309 7.69 1.76 -17.75
C TRP A 309 7.47 0.26 -17.95
N HIS A 310 6.35 -0.13 -18.56
CA HIS A 310 6.05 -1.55 -18.80
C HIS A 310 7.09 -2.23 -19.73
N ARG A 311 7.63 -1.50 -20.73
CA ARG A 311 8.76 -2.01 -21.54
C ARG A 311 10.04 -2.18 -20.69
N ALA A 312 10.30 -1.26 -19.76
CA ALA A 312 11.46 -1.35 -18.87
C ALA A 312 11.34 -2.56 -17.92
N VAL A 313 10.15 -2.77 -17.33
CA VAL A 313 9.88 -3.96 -16.49
C VAL A 313 10.03 -5.25 -17.30
N SER A 314 9.50 -5.29 -18.54
CA SER A 314 9.66 -6.45 -19.42
C SER A 314 11.12 -6.75 -19.75
N ALA A 315 11.93 -5.72 -20.01
CA ALA A 315 13.37 -5.90 -20.27
C ALA A 315 14.13 -6.37 -19.03
N CYS A 316 13.79 -5.83 -17.85
CA CYS A 316 14.33 -6.24 -16.56
C CYS A 316 14.09 -7.74 -16.30
N ARG A 317 12.88 -8.22 -16.52
CA ARG A 317 12.49 -9.62 -16.34
C ARG A 317 13.23 -10.54 -17.34
N LYS A 318 13.28 -10.16 -18.62
CA LYS A 318 14.00 -10.93 -19.65
C LYS A 318 15.49 -11.06 -19.36
N PHE A 319 16.12 -10.07 -18.74
CA PHE A 319 17.51 -10.17 -18.34
C PHE A 319 17.74 -11.28 -17.31
N SER A 320 16.78 -11.49 -16.41
CA SER A 320 16.86 -12.50 -15.36
C SER A 320 16.46 -13.90 -15.82
N GLU A 321 15.62 -14.04 -16.87
CA GLU A 321 15.21 -15.33 -17.44
C GLU A 321 16.37 -16.08 -18.16
N SER A 322 17.47 -15.40 -18.48
CA SER A 322 18.60 -15.99 -19.21
C SER A 322 19.61 -16.73 -18.31
N GLU A 323 19.34 -16.86 -17.01
CA GLU A 323 20.20 -17.58 -16.06
C GLU A 323 19.68 -18.99 -15.70
N GLU A 324 18.59 -19.48 -16.33
CA GLU A 324 18.14 -20.87 -16.31
C GLU A 324 18.64 -21.62 -17.57
#